data_ef93258f7df1826a10711337c723716d
#
_entry.id   ef93258f7df1826a10711337c723716d
#
_cell.length_a   1.000
_cell.length_b   1.000
_cell.length_c   1.000
_cell.angle_alpha   90.00
_cell.angle_beta   90.00
_cell.angle_gamma   90.00
#
_symmetry.space_group_name_H-M   'P 1'
#
loop_
_entity.id
_entity.type
_entity.pdbx_description
1 polymer ?
#
loop_
_entity_poly.entity_id
_entity_poly.type
_entity_poly.pdbx_seq_one_letter_code
_entity_poly.pdbx_strand_id
1 'polypeptide(L)'
;MKLHLDSSNYIETNEPIDISISLVDGEKNLRAWYVDPPQMKPVMENGFVGSVALGGSVNFRSIFFNPHGHGTHTECLGHITPEIYSINQSLKTYFFKAQLVTVTPIETAINGELDAIIHRQLLKEGEWDG
;
A
#
# COMPACT_ATOMS: atom_id res chain seq x y z
N MET A 1 -11.13 19.53 10.80
CA MET A 1 -10.53 19.77 12.15
C MET A 1 -9.05 20.06 11.92
N LYS A 2 -8.51 21.06 12.62
CA LYS A 2 -7.09 21.39 12.54
C LYS A 2 -6.31 20.66 13.64
N LEU A 3 -5.26 19.98 13.27
CA LEU A 3 -4.29 19.38 14.18
C LEU A 3 -3.02 20.23 14.14
N HIS A 4 -2.73 20.98 15.19
CA HIS A 4 -1.55 21.81 15.27
C HIS A 4 -0.33 20.97 15.63
N LEU A 5 0.71 21.07 14.82
CA LEU A 5 2.01 20.42 15.05
C LEU A 5 2.92 21.32 15.91
N ASP A 6 2.80 22.63 15.69
CA ASP A 6 3.45 23.70 16.46
C ASP A 6 2.64 24.99 16.38
N SER A 7 3.17 26.12 16.79
CA SER A 7 2.49 27.42 16.78
C SER A 7 2.16 27.94 15.38
N SER A 8 2.82 27.48 14.35
CA SER A 8 2.75 27.98 12.96
C SER A 8 2.22 26.93 11.97
N ASN A 9 2.38 25.65 12.27
CA ASN A 9 2.06 24.57 11.37
C ASN A 9 0.89 23.74 11.87
N TYR A 10 -0.03 23.42 10.97
CA TYR A 10 -1.16 22.54 11.26
C TYR A 10 -1.48 21.65 10.07
N ILE A 11 -2.17 20.56 10.34
CA ILE A 11 -2.78 19.68 9.35
C ILE A 11 -4.29 19.91 9.35
N GLU A 12 -4.87 20.11 8.18
CA GLU A 12 -6.33 20.11 8.01
C GLU A 12 -6.79 18.67 7.75
N THR A 13 -7.34 18.03 8.76
CA THR A 13 -7.68 16.59 8.69
C THR A 13 -8.84 16.26 7.77
N ASN A 14 -9.61 17.27 7.34
CA ASN A 14 -10.71 17.09 6.39
C ASN A 14 -10.27 17.23 4.93
N GLU A 15 -9.01 17.57 4.70
CA GLU A 15 -8.42 17.77 3.38
C GLU A 15 -7.17 16.85 3.19
N PRO A 16 -7.32 15.54 3.32
CA PRO A 16 -6.21 14.63 3.14
C PRO A 16 -5.76 14.60 1.67
N ILE A 17 -4.46 14.51 1.47
CA ILE A 17 -3.90 14.21 0.15
C ILE A 17 -3.82 12.69 0.01
N ASP A 18 -4.63 12.14 -0.88
CA ASP A 18 -4.59 10.70 -1.16
C ASP A 18 -3.42 10.39 -2.10
N ILE A 19 -2.44 9.68 -1.59
CA ILE A 19 -1.27 9.19 -2.36
C ILE A 19 -1.34 7.68 -2.59
N SER A 20 -2.45 7.04 -2.26
CA SER A 20 -2.63 5.61 -2.44
C SER A 20 -2.94 5.24 -3.89
N ILE A 21 -2.67 3.99 -4.23
CA ILE A 21 -3.12 3.39 -5.49
C ILE A 21 -4.36 2.58 -5.19
N SER A 22 -5.43 2.80 -5.96
CA SER A 22 -6.69 2.06 -5.80
C SER A 22 -6.48 0.58 -6.07
N LEU A 23 -6.96 -0.27 -5.15
CA LEU A 23 -7.04 -1.70 -5.37
C LEU A 23 -8.21 -1.99 -6.31
N VAL A 24 -7.92 -2.63 -7.45
CA VAL A 24 -8.92 -3.02 -8.45
C VAL A 24 -8.89 -4.53 -8.71
N ASP A 25 -10.02 -5.07 -9.11
CA ASP A 25 -10.15 -6.50 -9.40
C ASP A 25 -9.39 -6.90 -10.67
N GLY A 26 -8.66 -8.01 -10.62
CA GLY A 26 -8.05 -8.66 -11.76
C GLY A 26 -6.77 -7.99 -12.31
N GLU A 27 -6.48 -8.25 -13.58
CA GLU A 27 -5.22 -7.94 -14.27
C GLU A 27 -4.89 -6.44 -14.37
N LYS A 28 -5.86 -5.57 -14.19
CA LYS A 28 -5.66 -4.12 -14.25
C LYS A 28 -5.01 -3.54 -13.00
N ASN A 29 -4.98 -4.31 -11.92
CA ASN A 29 -4.31 -3.88 -10.70
C ASN A 29 -2.80 -3.83 -10.90
N LEU A 30 -2.14 -2.86 -10.27
CA LEU A 30 -0.70 -2.88 -10.16
C LEU A 30 -0.24 -4.19 -9.50
N ARG A 31 0.79 -4.80 -10.06
CA ARG A 31 1.45 -5.97 -9.47
C ARG A 31 2.94 -5.76 -9.38
N ALA A 32 3.49 -6.04 -8.22
CA ALA A 32 4.91 -6.25 -8.02
C ALA A 32 5.14 -7.75 -7.79
N TRP A 33 6.32 -8.23 -8.14
CA TRP A 33 6.69 -9.64 -8.03
C TRP A 33 5.77 -10.57 -8.89
N TYR A 34 5.86 -11.86 -8.66
CA TYR A 34 5.15 -12.89 -9.43
C TYR A 34 3.85 -13.32 -8.73
N VAL A 35 3.11 -12.39 -8.15
CA VAL A 35 1.85 -12.68 -7.48
C VAL A 35 0.69 -12.68 -8.46
N ASP A 36 -0.32 -13.54 -8.21
CA ASP A 36 -1.56 -13.54 -8.97
C ASP A 36 -2.32 -12.22 -8.78
N PRO A 37 -3.15 -11.82 -9.76
CA PRO A 37 -3.97 -10.62 -9.63
C PRO A 37 -4.89 -10.68 -8.41
N PRO A 38 -5.21 -9.54 -7.77
CA PRO A 38 -6.20 -9.53 -6.71
C PRO A 38 -7.57 -9.91 -7.25
N GLN A 39 -8.39 -10.51 -6.41
CA GLN A 39 -9.73 -10.97 -6.76
C GLN A 39 -10.76 -10.41 -5.79
N MET A 40 -11.87 -9.92 -6.33
CA MET A 40 -12.99 -9.41 -5.56
C MET A 40 -14.27 -10.12 -6.02
N LYS A 41 -14.66 -11.19 -5.33
CA LYS A 41 -15.77 -12.06 -5.72
C LYS A 41 -16.96 -11.90 -4.77
N PRO A 42 -18.20 -11.79 -5.29
CA PRO A 42 -19.38 -11.89 -4.44
C PRO A 42 -19.37 -13.22 -3.69
N VAL A 43 -19.74 -13.17 -2.41
CA VAL A 43 -19.98 -14.40 -1.65
C VAL A 43 -21.28 -15.03 -2.15
N MET A 44 -21.21 -16.28 -2.56
CA MET A 44 -22.33 -17.07 -3.10
C MET A 44 -22.35 -18.40 -2.36
N GLU A 45 -23.21 -18.54 -1.38
CA GLU A 45 -23.25 -19.76 -0.55
C GLU A 45 -24.64 -20.00 0.02
N ASN A 46 -25.08 -21.24 0.01
CA ASN A 46 -26.35 -21.69 0.62
C ASN A 46 -27.58 -20.85 0.24
N GLY A 47 -27.65 -20.41 -1.02
CA GLY A 47 -28.73 -19.55 -1.51
C GLY A 47 -28.55 -18.04 -1.20
N PHE A 48 -27.51 -17.67 -0.45
CA PHE A 48 -27.13 -16.27 -0.28
C PHE A 48 -26.42 -15.76 -1.54
N VAL A 49 -26.82 -14.56 -1.99
CA VAL A 49 -26.22 -13.89 -3.14
C VAL A 49 -25.66 -12.54 -2.71
N GLY A 50 -24.35 -12.43 -2.60
CA GLY A 50 -23.61 -11.22 -2.18
C GLY A 50 -23.41 -10.21 -3.31
N SER A 51 -24.42 -10.03 -4.16
CA SER A 51 -24.41 -9.05 -5.24
C SER A 51 -25.82 -8.58 -5.55
N VAL A 52 -26.07 -7.29 -5.41
CA VAL A 52 -27.35 -6.68 -5.77
C VAL A 52 -27.61 -6.83 -7.27
N ALA A 53 -26.58 -6.68 -8.10
CA ALA A 53 -26.70 -6.87 -9.55
C ALA A 53 -27.11 -8.29 -9.97
N LEU A 54 -26.88 -9.28 -9.11
CA LEU A 54 -27.27 -10.69 -9.32
C LEU A 54 -28.53 -11.08 -8.52
N GLY A 55 -29.28 -10.10 -8.02
CA GLY A 55 -30.53 -10.33 -7.32
C GLY A 55 -30.41 -10.51 -5.80
N GLY A 56 -29.23 -10.30 -5.22
CA GLY A 56 -29.03 -10.30 -3.79
C GLY A 56 -29.51 -9.00 -3.12
N SER A 57 -29.69 -9.04 -1.81
CA SER A 57 -30.11 -7.89 -1.02
C SER A 57 -28.97 -6.92 -0.70
N VAL A 58 -27.73 -7.35 -0.76
CA VAL A 58 -26.52 -6.58 -0.41
C VAL A 58 -25.36 -6.92 -1.32
N ASN A 59 -24.40 -6.02 -1.41
CA ASN A 59 -23.09 -6.30 -2.00
C ASN A 59 -22.15 -6.78 -0.87
N PHE A 60 -21.76 -8.03 -0.92
CA PHE A 60 -20.90 -8.68 0.06
C PHE A 60 -19.85 -9.53 -0.67
N ARG A 61 -18.59 -9.14 -0.57
CA ARG A 61 -17.50 -9.72 -1.37
C ARG A 61 -16.39 -10.27 -0.51
N SER A 62 -15.79 -11.37 -0.94
CA SER A 62 -14.46 -11.81 -0.49
C SER A 62 -13.41 -11.11 -1.33
N ILE A 63 -12.33 -10.68 -0.66
CA ILE A 63 -11.18 -10.03 -1.29
C ILE A 63 -9.96 -10.89 -1.05
N PHE A 64 -9.31 -11.29 -2.14
CA PHE A 64 -8.00 -11.93 -2.12
C PHE A 64 -6.98 -10.96 -2.66
N PHE A 65 -6.03 -10.56 -1.84
CA PHE A 65 -4.94 -9.70 -2.26
C PHE A 65 -3.68 -9.97 -1.45
N ASN A 66 -2.54 -9.65 -2.06
CA ASN A 66 -1.25 -9.67 -1.40
C ASN A 66 -0.81 -8.22 -1.14
N PRO A 67 -0.69 -7.77 0.12
CA PRO A 67 -0.31 -6.39 0.43
C PRO A 67 1.03 -5.99 -0.20
N HIS A 68 2.01 -6.90 -0.20
CA HIS A 68 3.35 -6.65 -0.73
C HIS A 68 3.39 -6.52 -2.25
N GLY A 69 2.44 -7.13 -2.96
CA GLY A 69 2.43 -7.16 -4.41
C GLY A 69 1.38 -6.26 -5.06
N HIS A 70 0.38 -5.78 -4.35
CA HIS A 70 -0.80 -5.17 -4.99
C HIS A 70 -1.04 -3.70 -4.66
N GLY A 71 -0.32 -3.13 -3.71
CA GLY A 71 -0.56 -1.73 -3.36
C GLY A 71 0.35 -1.18 -2.27
N THR A 72 0.09 0.06 -1.92
CA THR A 72 0.76 0.73 -0.81
C THR A 72 0.37 0.05 0.50
N HIS A 73 1.36 -0.31 1.30
CA HIS A 73 1.15 -1.03 2.55
C HIS A 73 2.21 -0.63 3.59
N THR A 74 1.92 -0.94 4.84
CA THR A 74 2.85 -0.77 5.95
C THR A 74 3.31 -2.15 6.43
N GLU A 75 4.58 -2.27 6.69
CA GLU A 75 5.21 -3.50 7.15
C GLU A 75 5.72 -3.35 8.58
N CYS A 76 5.92 -4.49 9.24
CA CYS A 76 6.64 -4.57 10.49
C CYS A 76 7.80 -5.57 10.37
N LEU A 77 8.59 -5.69 11.44
CA LEU A 77 9.77 -6.55 11.46
C LEU A 77 9.47 -8.02 11.12
N GLY A 78 8.23 -8.47 11.34
CA GLY A 78 7.79 -9.82 10.97
C GLY A 78 7.89 -10.15 9.48
N HIS A 79 8.05 -9.13 8.61
CA HIS A 79 8.30 -9.35 7.19
C HIS A 79 9.67 -10.02 6.91
N ILE A 80 10.66 -9.79 7.77
CA ILE A 80 12.05 -10.24 7.56
C ILE A 80 12.58 -11.13 8.69
N THR A 81 11.75 -11.50 9.65
CA THR A 81 12.14 -12.36 10.78
C THR A 81 11.35 -13.66 10.78
N PRO A 82 11.91 -14.76 11.31
CA PRO A 82 11.16 -16.01 11.48
C PRO A 82 10.05 -15.90 12.54
N GLU A 83 10.16 -14.98 13.48
CA GLU A 83 9.13 -14.72 14.50
C GLU A 83 7.95 -13.95 13.88
N ILE A 84 6.75 -14.31 14.34
CA ILE A 84 5.52 -13.65 13.89
C ILE A 84 5.31 -12.35 14.68
N TYR A 85 5.33 -11.22 13.99
CA TYR A 85 4.98 -9.91 14.53
C TYR A 85 3.67 -9.43 13.90
N SER A 86 2.75 -8.98 14.73
CA SER A 86 1.51 -8.37 14.26
C SER A 86 1.74 -6.88 13.97
N ILE A 87 1.38 -6.44 12.76
CA ILE A 87 1.41 -5.01 12.40
C ILE A 87 0.56 -4.18 13.35
N ASN A 88 -0.59 -4.70 13.78
CA ASN A 88 -1.49 -4.05 14.74
C ASN A 88 -0.83 -3.83 16.11
N GLN A 89 0.02 -4.75 16.54
CA GLN A 89 0.77 -4.61 17.79
C GLN A 89 2.02 -3.74 17.63
N SER A 90 2.62 -3.74 16.45
CA SER A 90 3.88 -3.04 16.17
C SER A 90 3.66 -1.56 15.83
N LEU A 91 2.62 -1.24 15.06
CA LEU A 91 2.30 0.12 14.68
C LEU A 91 1.64 0.87 15.83
N LYS A 92 2.35 1.83 16.43
CA LYS A 92 1.87 2.64 17.56
C LYS A 92 1.78 4.12 17.23
N THR A 93 2.37 4.55 16.13
CA THR A 93 2.34 5.93 15.66
C THR A 93 1.66 5.98 14.31
N TYR A 94 0.67 6.85 14.16
CA TYR A 94 -0.17 6.95 12.95
C TYR A 94 0.03 8.26 12.19
N PHE A 95 0.66 9.24 12.79
CA PHE A 95 0.94 10.53 12.18
C PHE A 95 2.44 10.77 12.14
N PHE A 96 2.94 11.02 10.94
CA PHE A 96 4.37 11.22 10.70
C PHE A 96 4.56 12.53 9.93
N LYS A 97 5.65 13.22 10.21
CA LYS A 97 6.17 14.24 9.30
C LYS A 97 7.02 13.52 8.26
N ALA A 98 6.68 13.67 7.00
CA ALA A 98 7.38 13.01 5.90
C ALA A 98 7.69 14.02 4.79
N GLN A 99 8.79 13.80 4.10
CA GLN A 99 9.15 14.52 2.90
C GLN A 99 8.86 13.63 1.68
N LEU A 100 8.08 14.15 0.74
CA LEU A 100 7.90 13.48 -0.54
C LEU A 100 9.09 13.77 -1.45
N VAL A 101 9.77 12.72 -1.88
CA VAL A 101 10.90 12.80 -2.80
C VAL A 101 10.55 12.06 -4.09
N THR A 102 10.68 12.75 -5.22
CA THR A 102 10.53 12.12 -6.53
C THR A 102 11.87 11.53 -6.95
N VAL A 103 11.89 10.25 -7.23
CA VAL A 103 13.07 9.55 -7.74
C VAL A 103 12.81 9.09 -9.17
N THR A 104 13.70 9.45 -10.09
CA THR A 104 13.68 8.94 -11.45
C THR A 104 14.51 7.66 -11.50
N PRO A 105 13.92 6.50 -11.78
CA PRO A 105 14.67 5.26 -11.91
C PRO A 105 15.63 5.32 -13.09
N ILE A 106 16.80 4.73 -12.94
CA ILE A 106 17.76 4.55 -14.03
C ILE A 106 17.56 3.13 -14.55
N GLU A 107 17.28 3.02 -15.85
CA GLU A 107 17.23 1.73 -16.52
C GLU A 107 18.65 1.21 -16.74
N THR A 108 18.91 0.02 -16.26
CA THR A 108 20.16 -0.70 -16.53
C THR A 108 19.85 -2.09 -17.05
N ALA A 109 20.66 -2.55 -18.01
CA ALA A 109 20.61 -3.94 -18.46
C ALA A 109 21.51 -4.79 -17.55
N ILE A 110 20.91 -5.76 -16.86
CA ILE A 110 21.62 -6.79 -16.11
C ILE A 110 21.37 -8.10 -16.82
N ASN A 111 22.42 -8.75 -17.31
CA ASN A 111 22.34 -10.03 -18.06
C ASN A 111 21.38 -9.99 -19.28
N GLY A 112 21.21 -8.84 -19.92
CA GLY A 112 20.35 -8.68 -21.07
C GLY A 112 18.86 -8.42 -20.76
N GLU A 113 18.50 -8.35 -19.50
CA GLU A 113 17.18 -7.94 -19.05
C GLU A 113 17.24 -6.49 -18.56
N LEU A 114 16.20 -5.71 -18.89
CA LEU A 114 16.05 -4.34 -18.39
C LEU A 114 15.55 -4.40 -16.94
N ASP A 115 16.32 -3.85 -16.02
CA ASP A 115 15.91 -3.68 -14.62
C ASP A 115 16.00 -2.21 -14.22
N ALA A 116 15.08 -1.76 -13.39
CA ALA A 116 15.05 -0.40 -12.86
C ALA A 116 15.77 -0.36 -11.51
N ILE A 117 16.96 0.22 -11.50
CA ILE A 117 17.72 0.39 -10.24
C ILE A 117 17.50 1.79 -9.71
N ILE A 118 16.95 1.88 -8.51
CA ILE A 118 16.93 3.13 -7.74
C ILE A 118 18.32 3.30 -7.11
N HIS A 119 19.05 4.31 -7.52
CA HIS A 119 20.41 4.55 -7.05
C HIS A 119 20.41 4.86 -5.54
N ARG A 120 21.07 4.02 -4.75
CA ARG A 120 21.23 4.21 -3.28
C ARG A 120 21.92 5.53 -2.90
N GLN A 121 22.58 6.20 -3.83
CA GLN A 121 23.28 7.45 -3.58
C GLN A 121 22.37 8.62 -3.24
N LEU A 122 21.13 8.62 -3.74
CA LEU A 122 20.15 9.67 -3.41
C LEU A 122 19.61 9.61 -1.97
N LEU A 123 19.80 8.47 -1.29
CA LEU A 123 19.38 8.29 0.10
C LEU A 123 20.48 8.67 1.12
N LYS A 124 21.70 8.98 0.66
CA LYS A 124 22.83 9.31 1.53
C LYS A 124 23.03 10.81 1.79
N GLU A 125 22.37 11.68 1.04
CA GLU A 125 22.54 13.14 1.18
C GLU A 125 21.47 13.82 2.05
N GLY A 126 20.54 13.06 2.60
CA GLY A 126 19.66 13.55 3.66
C GLY A 126 20.23 13.18 5.02
N GLU A 127 20.92 14.10 5.68
CA GLU A 127 21.20 13.97 7.11
C GLU A 127 19.86 13.87 7.84
N TRP A 128 19.57 12.70 8.37
CA TRP A 128 18.49 12.48 9.31
C TRP A 128 19.03 12.90 10.70
N ASP A 129 18.91 14.17 11.02
CA ASP A 129 18.97 14.59 12.39
C ASP A 129 17.72 14.10 13.10
N GLY A 130 17.88 13.02 13.90
CA GLY A 130 16.84 12.33 14.65
C GLY A 130 16.17 13.19 15.72
#